data_d2ac7f1722ee74082c1602f1852968ab
#
_entry.id   d2ac7f1722ee74082c1602f1852968ab
#
_cell.length_a   1.000
_cell.length_b   1.000
_cell.length_c   1.000
_cell.angle_alpha   90.00
_cell.angle_beta   90.00
_cell.angle_gamma   90.00
#
_symmetry.space_group_name_H-M   'P 1'
#
loop_
_entity.id
_entity.type
_entity.pdbx_description
1 polymer ?
#
loop_
_entity_poly.entity_id
_entity_poly.type
_entity_poly.pdbx_seq_one_letter_code
_entity_poly.pdbx_strand_id
1 'polypeptide(L)'
;MRRQRVVAAEQRQLDRTLTLLAGAPEHDDALYFFRLALLHEDMHHEAALYMAQGLGIAIDDPRWQPRALPPPPDALRFDAGSWRLGSDPRGFAFDNERPAPERTVPPFEIDAQA
;
A
#
# COMPACT_ATOMS: atom_id res chain seq x y z
N MET A 1 27.62 -3.44 -18.49
CA MET A 1 28.24 -2.39 -17.64
C MET A 1 27.22 -1.45 -16.96
N ARG A 2 26.28 -0.81 -17.68
CA ARG A 2 25.31 0.15 -17.06
C ARG A 2 24.39 -0.50 -16.01
N ARG A 3 23.80 -1.67 -16.33
CA ARG A 3 22.90 -2.42 -15.42
C ARG A 3 23.60 -2.83 -14.11
N GLN A 4 24.84 -3.30 -14.18
CA GLN A 4 25.62 -3.71 -13.00
C GLN A 4 25.92 -2.52 -12.06
N ARG A 5 26.14 -1.32 -12.61
CA ARG A 5 26.36 -0.10 -11.81
C ARG A 5 25.08 0.33 -11.09
N VAL A 6 23.91 0.18 -11.72
CA VAL A 6 22.62 0.48 -11.10
C VAL A 6 22.38 -0.48 -9.95
N VAL A 7 22.46 -1.78 -10.16
CA VAL A 7 22.27 -2.79 -9.10
C VAL A 7 23.21 -2.57 -7.92
N ALA A 8 24.47 -2.25 -8.18
CA ALA A 8 25.45 -1.96 -7.11
C ALA A 8 25.12 -0.65 -6.34
N ALA A 9 24.49 0.33 -7.00
CA ALA A 9 24.07 1.56 -6.34
C ALA A 9 22.86 1.30 -5.44
N GLU A 10 21.88 0.56 -5.94
CA GLU A 10 20.68 0.14 -5.20
C GLU A 10 21.06 -0.68 -3.95
N GLN A 11 21.98 -1.65 -4.10
CA GLN A 11 22.45 -2.44 -2.97
C GLN A 11 23.09 -1.57 -1.88
N ARG A 12 23.96 -0.63 -2.26
CA ARG A 12 24.58 0.28 -1.28
C ARG A 12 23.56 1.15 -0.58
N GLN A 13 22.50 1.57 -1.28
CA GLN A 13 21.44 2.36 -0.67
C GLN A 13 20.64 1.52 0.33
N LEU A 14 20.31 0.29 -0.03
CA LEU A 14 19.65 -0.66 0.88
C LEU A 14 20.48 -0.91 2.13
N ASP A 15 21.77 -1.24 1.99
CA ASP A 15 22.69 -1.51 3.12
C ASP A 15 22.77 -0.30 4.07
N ARG A 16 22.81 0.91 3.51
CA ARG A 16 22.80 2.14 4.31
C ARG A 16 21.47 2.32 5.04
N THR A 17 20.36 2.09 4.38
CA THR A 17 19.03 2.18 4.97
C THR A 17 18.86 1.19 6.11
N LEU A 18 19.30 -0.06 5.94
CA LEU A 18 19.26 -1.08 7.00
C LEU A 18 20.15 -0.71 8.18
N THR A 19 21.31 -0.13 7.93
CA THR A 19 22.20 0.36 9.00
C THR A 19 21.54 1.48 9.80
N LEU A 20 20.90 2.44 9.14
CA LEU A 20 20.18 3.53 9.79
C LEU A 20 18.98 3.02 10.59
N LEU A 21 18.22 2.08 10.01
CA LEU A 21 17.07 1.46 10.67
C LEU A 21 17.48 0.70 11.93
N ALA A 22 18.58 -0.06 11.89
CA ALA A 22 19.08 -0.80 13.04
C ALA A 22 19.48 0.11 14.23
N GLY A 23 19.81 1.37 13.96
CA GLY A 23 20.11 2.37 14.99
C GLY A 23 18.96 3.30 15.33
N ALA A 24 17.80 3.16 14.67
CA ALA A 24 16.66 4.04 14.90
C ALA A 24 15.91 3.66 16.19
N PRO A 25 15.43 4.64 16.98
CA PRO A 25 14.55 4.36 18.11
C PRO A 25 13.23 3.71 17.68
N GLU A 26 12.71 2.80 18.51
CA GLU A 26 11.46 2.07 18.23
C GLU A 26 10.20 2.89 18.59
N HIS A 27 10.02 4.04 17.94
CA HIS A 27 8.78 4.83 18.05
C HIS A 27 8.34 5.36 16.70
N ASP A 28 7.07 5.72 16.57
CA ASP A 28 6.43 6.02 15.29
C ASP A 28 7.12 7.13 14.50
N ASP A 29 7.52 8.22 15.16
CA ASP A 29 8.16 9.35 14.47
C ASP A 29 9.52 8.98 13.89
N ALA A 30 10.33 8.22 14.64
CA ALA A 30 11.65 7.79 14.18
C ALA A 30 11.58 6.76 13.05
N LEU A 31 10.52 5.95 13.04
CA LEU A 31 10.31 4.92 12.03
C LEU A 31 9.49 5.39 10.83
N TYR A 32 8.96 6.62 10.86
CA TYR A 32 8.03 7.12 9.85
C TYR A 32 8.59 7.00 8.43
N PHE A 33 9.77 7.54 8.17
CA PHE A 33 10.35 7.53 6.82
C PHE A 33 10.78 6.15 6.34
N PHE A 34 11.13 5.24 7.24
CA PHE A 34 11.42 3.85 6.87
C PHE A 34 10.15 3.11 6.43
N ARG A 35 9.05 3.30 7.18
CA ARG A 35 7.73 2.75 6.82
C ARG A 35 7.19 3.37 5.53
N LEU A 36 7.35 4.69 5.39
CA LEU A 36 6.96 5.41 4.17
C LEU A 36 7.69 4.85 2.94
N ALA A 37 9.02 4.68 3.02
CA ALA A 37 9.80 4.14 1.91
C ALA A 37 9.37 2.72 1.55
N LEU A 38 9.14 1.85 2.54
CA LEU A 38 8.70 0.48 2.31
C LEU A 38 7.34 0.43 1.60
N LEU A 39 6.35 1.15 2.13
CA LEU A 39 5.01 1.18 1.54
C LEU A 39 4.99 1.85 0.17
N HIS A 40 5.86 2.84 -0.05
CA HIS A 40 6.02 3.47 -1.35
C HIS A 40 6.60 2.51 -2.40
N GLU A 41 7.54 1.65 -2.03
CA GLU A 41 8.04 0.58 -2.92
C GLU A 41 6.95 -0.45 -3.23
N ASP A 42 6.12 -0.81 -2.27
CA ASP A 42 4.96 -1.69 -2.51
C ASP A 42 3.97 -1.06 -3.52
N MET A 43 3.73 0.25 -3.45
CA MET A 43 2.92 0.98 -4.44
C MET A 43 3.53 0.93 -5.84
N HIS A 44 4.86 0.99 -5.97
CA HIS A 44 5.53 0.82 -7.26
C HIS A 44 5.39 -0.60 -7.81
N HIS A 45 5.43 -1.61 -6.95
CA HIS A 45 5.16 -3.00 -7.35
C HIS A 45 3.73 -3.17 -7.87
N GLU A 46 2.75 -2.66 -7.15
CA GLU A 46 1.35 -2.68 -7.57
C GLU A 46 1.17 -1.96 -8.91
N ALA A 47 1.76 -0.76 -9.05
CA ALA A 47 1.72 0.01 -10.28
C ALA A 47 2.32 -0.78 -11.47
N ALA A 48 3.41 -1.49 -11.28
CA ALA A 48 4.02 -2.31 -12.32
C ALA A 48 3.09 -3.46 -12.75
N LEU A 49 2.37 -4.07 -11.80
CA LEU A 49 1.44 -5.17 -12.08
C LEU A 49 0.23 -4.70 -12.89
N TYR A 50 -0.46 -3.63 -12.49
CA TYR A 50 -1.61 -3.15 -13.25
C TYR A 50 -1.21 -2.55 -14.60
N MET A 51 0.00 -1.95 -14.71
CA MET A 51 0.52 -1.51 -16.01
C MET A 51 0.81 -2.70 -16.92
N ALA A 52 1.44 -3.76 -16.42
CA ALA A 52 1.68 -4.97 -17.19
C ALA A 52 0.37 -5.58 -17.69
N GLN A 53 -0.65 -5.64 -16.84
CA GLN A 53 -1.99 -6.10 -17.21
C GLN A 53 -2.60 -5.20 -18.30
N GLY A 54 -2.55 -3.89 -18.15
CA GLY A 54 -3.09 -2.95 -19.14
C GLY A 54 -2.37 -3.01 -20.50
N LEU A 55 -1.10 -3.39 -20.51
CA LEU A 55 -0.29 -3.57 -21.73
C LEU A 55 -0.37 -4.99 -22.32
N GLY A 56 -1.10 -5.92 -21.70
CA GLY A 56 -1.17 -7.31 -22.11
C GLY A 56 0.15 -8.09 -21.92
N ILE A 57 1.01 -7.64 -21.02
CA ILE A 57 2.25 -8.33 -20.69
C ILE A 57 1.95 -9.47 -19.73
N ALA A 58 2.18 -10.71 -20.17
CA ALA A 58 2.00 -11.87 -19.32
C ALA A 58 3.04 -11.89 -18.18
N ILE A 59 2.56 -12.09 -16.95
CA ILE A 59 3.40 -12.31 -15.77
C ILE A 59 3.38 -13.80 -15.48
N ASP A 60 4.46 -14.48 -15.85
CA ASP A 60 4.64 -15.91 -15.63
C ASP A 60 5.30 -16.16 -14.25
N ASP A 61 4.56 -15.88 -13.18
CA ASP A 61 4.97 -16.17 -11.82
C ASP A 61 3.84 -16.88 -11.08
N PRO A 62 4.07 -18.10 -10.55
CA PRO A 62 3.02 -18.85 -9.88
C PRO A 62 2.40 -18.15 -8.67
N ARG A 63 3.08 -17.17 -8.08
CA ARG A 63 2.55 -16.34 -6.99
C ARG A 63 1.45 -15.37 -7.45
N TRP A 64 1.43 -15.05 -8.74
CA TRP A 64 0.52 -14.08 -9.37
C TRP A 64 -0.58 -14.74 -10.20
N GLN A 65 -0.81 -16.03 -10.02
CA GLN A 65 -1.90 -16.70 -10.70
C GLN A 65 -3.25 -16.23 -10.17
N PRO A 66 -4.20 -15.89 -11.05
CA PRO A 66 -5.52 -15.49 -10.61
C PRO A 66 -6.21 -16.63 -9.87
N ARG A 67 -6.74 -16.33 -8.70
CA ARG A 67 -7.57 -17.29 -7.95
C ARG A 67 -9.00 -17.22 -8.49
N ALA A 68 -9.65 -18.37 -8.64
CA ALA A 68 -11.08 -18.39 -8.85
C ALA A 68 -11.77 -17.81 -7.60
N LEU A 69 -12.45 -16.69 -7.78
CA LEU A 69 -13.26 -16.11 -6.72
C LEU A 69 -14.60 -16.85 -6.64
N PRO A 70 -15.20 -16.99 -5.45
CA PRO A 70 -16.56 -17.48 -5.35
C PRO A 70 -17.51 -16.49 -6.06
N PRO A 71 -18.73 -16.90 -6.40
CA PRO A 71 -19.74 -15.97 -6.90
C PRO A 71 -19.86 -14.78 -5.95
N PRO A 72 -19.97 -13.54 -6.44
CA PRO A 72 -20.12 -12.37 -5.59
C PRO A 72 -21.36 -12.54 -4.73
N PRO A 73 -21.29 -12.23 -3.42
CA PRO A 73 -22.49 -12.10 -2.60
C PRO A 73 -23.34 -10.93 -3.10
N ASP A 74 -24.55 -10.83 -2.59
CA ASP A 74 -25.41 -9.66 -2.80
C ASP A 74 -24.70 -8.38 -2.36
N ALA A 75 -25.09 -7.24 -2.93
CA ALA A 75 -24.57 -5.95 -2.55
C ALA A 75 -24.69 -5.71 -1.04
N LEU A 76 -23.70 -5.05 -0.48
CA LEU A 76 -23.65 -4.72 0.94
C LEU A 76 -24.41 -3.41 1.19
N ARG A 77 -25.34 -3.41 2.13
CA ARG A 77 -26.12 -2.23 2.52
C ARG A 77 -25.64 -1.69 3.85
N PHE A 78 -25.49 -0.39 3.90
CA PHE A 78 -25.08 0.35 5.09
C PHE A 78 -26.12 1.42 5.42
N ASP A 79 -26.55 1.45 6.66
CA ASP A 79 -27.42 2.50 7.16
C ASP A 79 -26.68 3.83 7.29
N ALA A 80 -27.43 4.94 7.34
CA ALA A 80 -26.87 6.25 7.64
C ALA A 80 -26.16 6.23 9.00
N GLY A 81 -24.99 6.85 9.08
CA GLY A 81 -24.23 6.89 10.31
C GLY A 81 -23.15 7.97 10.33
N SER A 82 -22.55 8.15 11.49
CA SER A 82 -21.33 8.94 11.62
C SER A 82 -20.11 8.03 11.52
N TRP A 83 -19.22 8.38 10.62
CA TRP A 83 -18.02 7.62 10.34
C TRP A 83 -16.78 8.48 10.51
N ARG A 84 -15.77 7.92 11.11
CA ARG A 84 -14.47 8.55 11.22
C ARG A 84 -13.65 8.19 9.99
N LEU A 85 -13.42 9.19 9.12
CA LEU A 85 -12.68 9.00 7.85
C LEU A 85 -11.26 9.49 8.02
N GLY A 86 -10.30 8.59 7.89
CA GLY A 86 -8.88 8.86 8.05
C GLY A 86 -8.22 7.99 9.10
N SER A 87 -6.96 8.28 9.39
CA SER A 87 -6.12 7.47 10.27
C SER A 87 -5.94 8.11 11.64
N ASP A 88 -5.77 7.26 12.64
CA ASP A 88 -5.43 7.67 14.00
C ASP A 88 -4.04 8.36 14.06
N PRO A 89 -3.79 9.21 15.08
CA PRO A 89 -2.49 9.85 15.27
C PRO A 89 -1.36 8.84 15.52
N ARG A 90 -1.68 7.66 16.05
CA ARG A 90 -0.72 6.61 16.37
C ARG A 90 -0.51 5.65 15.19
N GLY A 91 0.68 5.10 15.11
CA GLY A 91 1.06 4.22 14.04
C GLY A 91 1.48 4.97 12.76
N PHE A 92 1.59 4.23 11.66
CA PHE A 92 1.88 4.80 10.36
C PHE A 92 0.57 5.21 9.64
N ALA A 93 0.59 6.39 9.03
CA ALA A 93 -0.38 6.83 8.04
C ALA A 93 0.31 7.81 7.10
N PHE A 94 -0.12 7.88 5.85
CA PHE A 94 0.31 8.94 4.96
C PHE A 94 -0.24 10.30 5.45
N ASP A 95 0.42 11.38 5.09
CA ASP A 95 0.07 12.73 5.53
C ASP A 95 -1.34 13.14 5.09
N ASN A 96 -1.78 12.69 3.93
CA ASN A 96 -3.12 12.93 3.38
C ASN A 96 -4.23 12.10 4.05
N GLU A 97 -3.90 11.13 4.89
CA GLU A 97 -4.86 10.33 5.65
C GLU A 97 -5.20 10.97 7.00
N ARG A 98 -4.55 12.07 7.35
CA ARG A 98 -4.77 12.80 8.61
C ARG A 98 -5.25 14.22 8.36
N PRO A 99 -6.04 14.79 9.26
CA PRO A 99 -6.68 14.18 10.44
C PRO A 99 -7.79 13.20 10.05
N ALA A 100 -8.36 12.53 11.05
CA ALA A 100 -9.51 11.65 10.90
C ALA A 100 -10.81 12.36 11.38
N PRO A 101 -11.43 13.22 10.58
CA PRO A 101 -12.65 13.91 10.93
C PRO A 101 -13.84 12.95 10.94
N GLU A 102 -14.81 13.23 11.80
CA GLU A 102 -16.13 12.58 11.72
C GLU A 102 -16.93 13.18 10.56
N ARG A 103 -17.61 12.30 9.83
CA ARG A 103 -18.48 12.65 8.71
C ARG A 103 -19.78 11.87 8.80
N THR A 104 -20.90 12.56 8.64
CA THR A 104 -22.19 11.91 8.45
C THR A 104 -22.27 11.40 7.02
N VAL A 105 -22.52 10.11 6.87
CA VAL A 105 -22.70 9.45 5.61
C VAL A 105 -24.15 8.99 5.48
N PRO A 106 -24.86 9.32 4.40
CA PRO A 106 -26.22 8.81 4.17
C PRO A 106 -26.19 7.30 3.95
N PRO A 107 -27.32 6.61 3.97
CA PRO A 107 -27.37 5.19 3.66
C PRO A 107 -26.87 4.96 2.24
N PHE A 108 -26.13 3.89 2.03
CA PHE A 108 -25.58 3.54 0.72
C PHE A 108 -25.53 2.02 0.53
N GLU A 109 -25.40 1.64 -0.71
CA GLU A 109 -25.19 0.26 -1.14
C GLU A 109 -23.92 0.20 -1.99
N ILE A 110 -23.12 -0.83 -1.80
CA ILE A 110 -21.87 -1.05 -2.53
C ILE A 110 -21.81 -2.51 -2.98
N ASP A 111 -21.31 -2.74 -4.18
CA ASP A 111 -21.05 -4.08 -4.65
C ASP A 111 -20.03 -4.78 -3.76
N ALA A 112 -20.27 -6.06 -3.47
CA ALA A 112 -19.39 -6.84 -2.59
C ALA A 112 -18.09 -7.26 -3.28
N GLN A 113 -18.02 -7.14 -4.59
CA GLN A 113 -16.83 -7.37 -5.43
C GLN A 113 -16.76 -6.31 -6.52
N ALA A 114 -15.53 -5.90 -6.86
CA ALA A 114 -15.23 -5.02 -7.97
C ALA A 114 -15.13 -5.80 -9.30
#